data_092f9082f903da8419b163aebb11c186
#
_entry.id   092f9082f903da8419b163aebb11c186
#
_cell.length_a   1.000
_cell.length_b   1.000
_cell.length_c   1.000
_cell.angle_alpha   90.00
_cell.angle_beta   90.00
_cell.angle_gamma   90.00
#
_symmetry.space_group_name_H-M   'P 1'
#
loop_
_entity.id
_entity.type
_entity.pdbx_description
1 polymer ?
#
loop_
_entity_poly.entity_id
_entity_poly.type
_entity_poly.pdbx_seq_one_letter_code
_entity_poly.pdbx_strand_id
1 'polypeptide(L)'
;MLPKVKQNGKLNEKRRVLALPELTPPRTVRLKFCKVGTLQYISHLDLQRTFNRIINRACLPVWYTKGFNPHIKLVFSTPLSVGAQSVCEYLDIRIDREMSCEEIKDRLNAEMTSEFYITEAYLPSSDFSEIAWASYDISITTGGASAELAAKAEKLLTTSPLMMIKKGKAGEKEVDIVKMIHSLTATFDESTGNVNIKATVRASSTEYLNPEFLITALKSNLSILSGDPKKEYYSIMRTVTLKEDMTEFR
;
A
#
# COMPACT_ATOMS: atom_id res chain seq x y z
N MET A 1 -18.55 -6.87 24.99
CA MET A 1 -19.14 -5.67 25.61
C MET A 1 -18.05 -4.90 26.32
N LEU A 2 -17.71 -3.66 25.92
CA LEU A 2 -16.67 -2.83 26.60
C LEU A 2 -17.18 -2.45 28.01
N PRO A 3 -16.30 -2.40 29.01
CA PRO A 3 -16.70 -1.98 30.35
C PRO A 3 -17.31 -0.56 30.33
N LYS A 4 -18.35 -0.32 31.13
CA LYS A 4 -19.10 0.95 31.21
C LYS A 4 -18.22 2.20 31.37
N VAL A 5 -17.09 2.10 32.08
CA VAL A 5 -16.14 3.21 32.32
C VAL A 5 -15.47 3.64 30.98
N LYS A 6 -15.09 2.69 30.11
CA LYS A 6 -14.52 3.00 28.78
C LYS A 6 -15.56 3.61 27.84
N GLN A 7 -16.84 3.23 27.96
CA GLN A 7 -17.92 3.80 27.15
C GLN A 7 -18.19 5.28 27.52
N ASN A 8 -18.20 5.61 28.81
CA ASN A 8 -18.39 7.00 29.26
C ASN A 8 -17.22 7.91 28.83
N GLY A 9 -15.97 7.42 28.88
CA GLY A 9 -14.81 8.16 28.40
C GLY A 9 -14.89 8.50 26.91
N LYS A 10 -15.26 7.53 26.06
CA LYS A 10 -15.41 7.76 24.62
C LYS A 10 -16.59 8.70 24.29
N LEU A 11 -17.68 8.65 25.04
CA LEU A 11 -18.81 9.56 24.85
C LEU A 11 -18.42 11.01 25.18
N ASN A 12 -17.67 11.22 26.25
CA ASN A 12 -17.17 12.54 26.63
C ASN A 12 -16.17 13.07 25.60
N GLU A 13 -15.28 12.21 25.10
CA GLU A 13 -14.33 12.59 24.05
C GLU A 13 -15.04 12.96 22.74
N LYS A 14 -16.06 12.22 22.34
CA LYS A 14 -16.86 12.56 21.16
C LYS A 14 -17.58 13.91 21.31
N ARG A 15 -18.10 14.22 22.50
CA ARG A 15 -18.71 15.54 22.78
C ARG A 15 -17.67 16.66 22.72
N ARG A 16 -16.45 16.44 23.25
CA ARG A 16 -15.36 17.40 23.19
C ARG A 16 -14.96 17.69 21.74
N VAL A 17 -14.81 16.66 20.91
CA VAL A 17 -14.48 16.83 19.50
C VAL A 17 -15.56 17.57 18.72
N LEU A 18 -16.85 17.31 19.00
CA LEU A 18 -17.97 18.01 18.38
C LEU A 18 -18.08 19.49 18.81
N ALA A 19 -17.46 19.87 19.94
CA ALA A 19 -17.38 21.26 20.39
C ALA A 19 -16.24 22.07 19.74
N LEU A 20 -15.35 21.42 18.99
CA LEU A 20 -14.28 22.11 18.25
C LEU A 20 -14.85 23.00 17.14
N PRO A 21 -14.12 24.08 16.74
CA PRO A 21 -14.52 24.95 15.66
C PRO A 21 -14.83 24.19 14.37
N GLU A 22 -15.94 24.56 13.72
CA GLU A 22 -16.37 23.94 12.47
C GLU A 22 -15.54 24.46 11.28
N LEU A 23 -15.17 23.53 10.39
CA LEU A 23 -14.48 23.84 9.14
C LEU A 23 -15.49 23.86 7.99
N THR A 24 -15.64 25.01 7.36
CA THR A 24 -16.48 25.20 6.18
C THR A 24 -15.68 25.87 5.06
N PRO A 25 -15.27 25.14 4.02
CA PRO A 25 -15.52 23.72 3.73
C PRO A 25 -14.67 22.75 4.59
N PRO A 26 -15.06 21.46 4.64
CA PRO A 26 -14.25 20.42 5.29
C PRO A 26 -12.85 20.32 4.67
N ARG A 27 -11.83 20.09 5.51
CA ARG A 27 -10.43 20.05 5.12
C ARG A 27 -9.98 18.60 4.85
N THR A 28 -9.24 18.40 3.76
CA THR A 28 -8.60 17.11 3.47
C THR A 28 -7.31 16.98 4.29
N VAL A 29 -7.14 15.82 4.92
CA VAL A 29 -5.90 15.40 5.59
C VAL A 29 -5.45 14.12 4.93
N ARG A 30 -4.18 14.06 4.51
CA ARG A 30 -3.53 12.87 3.97
C ARG A 30 -2.82 12.13 5.08
N LEU A 31 -3.07 10.83 5.11
CA LEU A 31 -2.44 9.88 6.02
C LEU A 31 -1.48 9.01 5.21
N LYS A 32 -0.19 8.98 5.57
CA LYS A 32 0.77 7.98 5.11
C LYS A 32 0.80 6.86 6.13
N PHE A 33 0.68 5.61 5.69
CA PHE A 33 0.56 4.48 6.62
C PHE A 33 1.30 3.24 6.14
N CYS A 34 1.65 2.39 7.10
CA CYS A 34 2.22 1.06 6.86
C CYS A 34 1.15 -0.02 6.92
N LYS A 35 1.30 -1.04 6.07
CA LYS A 35 0.55 -2.30 6.09
C LYS A 35 1.53 -3.44 5.90
N VAL A 36 1.96 -4.06 6.99
CA VAL A 36 3.02 -5.07 6.99
C VAL A 36 2.58 -6.33 7.74
N GLY A 37 3.44 -7.33 7.79
CA GLY A 37 3.21 -8.57 8.53
C GLY A 37 1.99 -9.33 8.03
N THR A 38 1.17 -9.82 8.96
CA THR A 38 -0.02 -10.63 8.65
C THR A 38 -1.11 -9.84 7.91
N LEU A 39 -1.11 -8.51 8.04
CA LEU A 39 -2.07 -7.65 7.36
C LEU A 39 -1.87 -7.54 5.85
N GLN A 40 -0.78 -8.06 5.29
CA GLN A 40 -0.60 -8.17 3.84
C GLN A 40 -1.75 -8.95 3.16
N TYR A 41 -2.41 -9.86 3.89
CA TYR A 41 -3.45 -10.73 3.35
C TYR A 41 -4.87 -10.16 3.42
N ILE A 42 -5.07 -8.96 3.97
CA ILE A 42 -6.40 -8.34 3.97
C ILE A 42 -6.76 -7.74 2.62
N SER A 43 -8.02 -7.86 2.22
CA SER A 43 -8.53 -7.26 1.00
C SER A 43 -8.65 -5.73 1.12
N HIS A 44 -8.71 -5.03 -0.03
CA HIS A 44 -8.97 -3.59 -0.04
C HIS A 44 -10.29 -3.21 0.66
N LEU A 45 -11.33 -4.03 0.50
CA LEU A 45 -12.62 -3.80 1.15
C LEU A 45 -12.51 -3.94 2.68
N ASP A 46 -11.74 -4.91 3.16
CA ASP A 46 -11.54 -5.10 4.60
C ASP A 46 -10.64 -4.02 5.18
N LEU A 47 -9.66 -3.54 4.41
CA LEU A 47 -8.85 -2.37 4.77
C LEU A 47 -9.75 -1.14 4.96
N GLN A 48 -10.66 -0.87 4.01
CA GLN A 48 -11.63 0.23 4.08
C GLN A 48 -12.54 0.10 5.32
N ARG A 49 -13.06 -1.11 5.59
CA ARG A 49 -13.88 -1.39 6.77
C ARG A 49 -13.09 -1.19 8.07
N THR A 50 -11.83 -1.58 8.07
CA THR A 50 -10.92 -1.42 9.21
C THR A 50 -10.69 0.06 9.51
N PHE A 51 -10.37 0.88 8.51
CA PHE A 51 -10.24 2.33 8.68
C PHE A 51 -11.52 2.97 9.21
N ASN A 52 -12.69 2.62 8.67
CA ASN A 52 -13.96 3.13 9.19
C ASN A 52 -14.14 2.85 10.69
N ARG A 53 -13.77 1.64 11.14
CA ARG A 53 -13.85 1.28 12.57
C ARG A 53 -12.84 2.04 13.42
N ILE A 54 -11.59 2.17 12.96
CA ILE A 54 -10.52 2.89 13.65
C ILE A 54 -10.87 4.37 13.77
N ILE A 55 -11.29 5.03 12.70
CA ILE A 55 -11.69 6.45 12.69
C ILE A 55 -12.82 6.71 13.70
N ASN A 56 -13.83 5.85 13.71
CA ASN A 56 -14.93 5.96 14.67
C ASN A 56 -14.48 5.74 16.12
N ARG A 57 -13.55 4.80 16.36
CA ARG A 57 -13.02 4.51 17.70
C ARG A 57 -12.09 5.61 18.19
N ALA A 58 -11.32 6.22 17.28
CA ALA A 58 -10.45 7.36 17.54
C ALA A 58 -11.24 8.67 17.80
N CYS A 59 -12.56 8.65 17.59
CA CYS A 59 -13.42 9.84 17.72
C CYS A 59 -12.95 11.01 16.85
N LEU A 60 -12.49 10.74 15.60
CA LEU A 60 -12.10 11.81 14.69
C LEU A 60 -13.32 12.59 14.18
N PRO A 61 -13.20 13.92 14.00
CA PRO A 61 -14.26 14.75 13.44
C PRO A 61 -14.30 14.64 11.91
N VAL A 62 -14.66 13.47 11.41
CA VAL A 62 -14.71 13.22 9.97
C VAL A 62 -16.00 13.70 9.35
N TRP A 63 -15.86 14.26 8.17
CA TRP A 63 -16.99 14.66 7.34
C TRP A 63 -17.68 13.45 6.71
N TYR A 64 -19.00 13.44 6.78
CA TYR A 64 -19.84 12.43 6.15
C TYR A 64 -20.43 12.93 4.84
N THR A 65 -20.55 12.05 3.85
CA THR A 65 -21.25 12.37 2.59
C THR A 65 -22.71 12.74 2.88
N LYS A 66 -23.26 13.65 2.07
CA LYS A 66 -24.68 14.00 2.13
C LYS A 66 -25.49 13.02 1.29
N GLY A 67 -26.68 12.63 1.75
CA GLY A 67 -27.60 11.75 1.03
C GLY A 67 -28.24 10.69 1.93
N PHE A 68 -28.91 9.72 1.33
CA PHE A 68 -29.68 8.68 2.03
C PHE A 68 -28.84 7.74 2.88
N ASN A 69 -27.57 7.55 2.53
CA ASN A 69 -26.65 6.68 3.25
C ASN A 69 -25.32 7.41 3.53
N PRO A 70 -25.28 8.28 4.56
CA PRO A 70 -24.09 9.02 4.91
C PRO A 70 -22.95 8.08 5.29
N HIS A 71 -21.77 8.27 4.69
CA HIS A 71 -20.58 7.48 4.97
C HIS A 71 -19.33 8.36 4.97
N ILE A 72 -18.28 7.89 5.62
CA ILE A 72 -16.97 8.54 5.61
C ILE A 72 -16.36 8.38 4.22
N LYS A 73 -15.97 9.50 3.59
CA LYS A 73 -15.27 9.45 2.30
C LYS A 73 -13.80 9.12 2.52
N LEU A 74 -13.42 7.90 2.19
CA LEU A 74 -12.04 7.40 2.20
C LEU A 74 -11.54 7.33 0.76
N VAL A 75 -10.45 8.04 0.44
CA VAL A 75 -9.83 8.01 -0.89
C VAL A 75 -8.43 7.46 -0.74
N PHE A 76 -8.25 6.22 -1.19
CA PHE A 76 -6.95 5.56 -1.21
C PHE A 76 -6.18 5.92 -2.48
N SER A 77 -4.87 5.91 -2.40
CA SER A 77 -3.99 6.08 -3.55
C SER A 77 -4.02 4.84 -4.48
N THR A 78 -2.90 4.37 -4.93
CA THR A 78 -2.79 3.19 -5.81
C THR A 78 -3.12 1.89 -5.06
N PRO A 79 -3.85 0.95 -5.66
CA PRO A 79 -4.14 -0.34 -5.04
C PRO A 79 -2.86 -1.10 -4.68
N LEU A 80 -2.90 -1.85 -3.56
CA LEU A 80 -1.88 -2.81 -3.19
C LEU A 80 -2.48 -4.21 -3.26
N SER A 81 -1.79 -5.13 -3.91
CA SER A 81 -2.25 -6.52 -4.04
C SER A 81 -2.30 -7.22 -2.69
N VAL A 82 -3.23 -8.17 -2.54
CA VAL A 82 -3.24 -9.10 -1.42
C VAL A 82 -1.95 -9.94 -1.49
N GLY A 83 -1.28 -10.11 -0.36
CA GLY A 83 0.05 -10.75 -0.28
C GLY A 83 1.21 -9.76 -0.38
N ALA A 84 0.97 -8.50 -0.75
CA ALA A 84 1.99 -7.47 -0.71
C ALA A 84 1.92 -6.61 0.56
N GLN A 85 3.08 -6.25 1.07
CA GLN A 85 3.30 -5.33 2.18
C GLN A 85 3.62 -3.93 1.65
N SER A 86 3.46 -2.91 2.49
CA SER A 86 3.84 -1.55 2.14
C SER A 86 4.16 -0.71 3.36
N VAL A 87 5.15 0.17 3.22
CA VAL A 87 5.48 1.21 4.20
C VAL A 87 5.09 2.62 3.72
N CYS A 88 4.44 2.73 2.57
CA CYS A 88 4.13 4.01 1.92
C CYS A 88 2.74 4.02 1.26
N GLU A 89 1.71 3.56 1.98
CA GLU A 89 0.33 3.70 1.53
C GLU A 89 -0.23 5.07 1.91
N TYR A 90 -1.19 5.58 1.10
CA TYR A 90 -1.81 6.88 1.36
C TYR A 90 -3.32 6.77 1.37
N LEU A 91 -3.92 7.53 2.28
CA LEU A 91 -5.36 7.67 2.45
C LEU A 91 -5.71 9.13 2.71
N ASP A 92 -6.57 9.72 1.89
CA ASP A 92 -7.16 11.02 2.14
C ASP A 92 -8.50 10.86 2.89
N ILE A 93 -8.61 11.57 4.01
CA ILE A 93 -9.85 11.72 4.79
C ILE A 93 -10.24 13.19 4.82
N ARG A 94 -11.54 13.47 5.04
CA ARG A 94 -12.00 14.83 5.26
C ARG A 94 -12.43 15.01 6.71
N ILE A 95 -11.99 16.10 7.33
CA ILE A 95 -12.41 16.51 8.68
C ILE A 95 -13.27 17.77 8.58
N ASP A 96 -14.28 17.88 9.46
CA ASP A 96 -15.20 19.00 9.53
C ASP A 96 -15.06 19.86 10.79
N ARG A 97 -14.09 19.53 11.65
CA ARG A 97 -13.71 20.30 12.85
C ARG A 97 -12.21 20.55 12.85
N GLU A 98 -11.80 21.63 13.51
CA GLU A 98 -10.40 21.97 13.64
C GLU A 98 -9.67 20.96 14.56
N MET A 99 -8.70 20.26 13.99
CA MET A 99 -7.84 19.31 14.67
C MET A 99 -6.48 19.29 13.98
N SER A 100 -5.39 19.23 14.75
CA SER A 100 -4.04 19.16 14.18
C SER A 100 -3.77 17.80 13.52
N CYS A 101 -2.91 17.79 12.51
CA CYS A 101 -2.50 16.54 11.86
C CYS A 101 -1.81 15.59 12.85
N GLU A 102 -1.04 16.13 13.78
CA GLU A 102 -0.37 15.33 14.83
C GLU A 102 -1.39 14.66 15.76
N GLU A 103 -2.40 15.41 16.22
CA GLU A 103 -3.47 14.84 17.05
C GLU A 103 -4.27 13.76 16.29
N ILE A 104 -4.52 13.97 15.00
CA ILE A 104 -5.19 12.97 14.13
C ILE A 104 -4.34 11.68 14.08
N LYS A 105 -3.04 11.80 13.83
CA LYS A 105 -2.10 10.67 13.78
C LYS A 105 -2.08 9.90 15.11
N ASP A 106 -1.93 10.60 16.23
CA ASP A 106 -1.84 9.98 17.55
C ASP A 106 -3.12 9.25 17.94
N ARG A 107 -4.28 9.85 17.67
CA ARG A 107 -5.58 9.23 17.92
C ARG A 107 -5.81 7.97 17.10
N LEU A 108 -5.40 7.99 15.83
CA LEU A 108 -5.48 6.81 14.96
C LEU A 108 -4.55 5.70 15.45
N ASN A 109 -3.29 6.03 15.73
CA ASN A 109 -2.29 5.06 16.18
C ASN A 109 -2.63 4.42 17.53
N ALA A 110 -3.33 5.13 18.43
CA ALA A 110 -3.84 4.55 19.67
C ALA A 110 -4.87 3.42 19.45
N GLU A 111 -5.49 3.34 18.28
CA GLU A 111 -6.48 2.31 17.92
C GLU A 111 -5.95 1.33 16.85
N MET A 112 -4.68 1.45 16.46
CA MET A 112 -4.01 0.63 15.43
C MET A 112 -3.03 -0.37 16.07
N THR A 113 -2.34 -1.14 15.25
CA THR A 113 -1.40 -2.19 15.68
C THR A 113 0.01 -1.87 15.18
N SER A 114 1.02 -2.60 15.66
CA SER A 114 2.41 -2.48 15.18
C SER A 114 2.60 -2.87 13.71
N GLU A 115 1.69 -3.63 13.12
CA GLU A 115 1.71 -4.01 11.71
C GLU A 115 0.90 -3.06 10.81
N PHE A 116 0.12 -2.15 11.42
CA PHE A 116 -0.77 -1.23 10.74
C PHE A 116 -0.84 0.09 11.50
N TYR A 117 -0.13 1.10 11.04
CA TYR A 117 -0.01 2.39 11.73
C TYR A 117 0.23 3.55 10.77
N ILE A 118 -0.14 4.75 11.22
CA ILE A 118 0.08 6.02 10.50
C ILE A 118 1.50 6.51 10.79
N THR A 119 2.29 6.71 9.75
CA THR A 119 3.64 7.30 9.85
C THR A 119 3.58 8.82 9.83
N GLU A 120 2.76 9.38 8.94
CA GLU A 120 2.60 10.82 8.77
C GLU A 120 1.12 11.18 8.58
N ALA A 121 0.74 12.36 9.07
CA ALA A 121 -0.52 13.02 8.72
C ALA A 121 -0.23 14.47 8.36
N TYR A 122 -0.73 14.93 7.21
CA TYR A 122 -0.44 16.28 6.70
C TYR A 122 -1.53 16.78 5.74
N LEU A 123 -1.47 18.06 5.41
CA LEU A 123 -2.34 18.65 4.38
C LEU A 123 -1.73 18.37 3.01
N PRO A 124 -2.46 17.69 2.10
CA PRO A 124 -1.90 17.34 0.79
C PRO A 124 -1.67 18.58 -0.07
N SER A 125 -0.53 18.62 -0.74
CA SER A 125 -0.20 19.63 -1.77
C SER A 125 -0.21 19.05 -3.19
N SER A 126 -0.44 17.73 -3.32
CA SER A 126 -0.42 16.98 -4.58
C SER A 126 -1.69 16.13 -4.72
N ASP A 127 -2.04 15.74 -5.94
CA ASP A 127 -3.14 14.81 -6.21
C ASP A 127 -2.61 13.39 -6.42
N PHE A 128 -3.40 12.35 -6.11
CA PHE A 128 -3.00 10.97 -6.33
C PHE A 128 -2.76 10.62 -7.81
N SER A 129 -3.28 11.41 -8.74
CA SER A 129 -2.99 11.28 -10.17
C SER A 129 -1.53 11.59 -10.53
N GLU A 130 -0.79 12.27 -9.67
CA GLU A 130 0.64 12.54 -9.84
C GLU A 130 1.53 11.31 -9.55
N ILE A 131 0.97 10.25 -8.96
CA ILE A 131 1.70 8.99 -8.76
C ILE A 131 1.91 8.31 -10.10
N ALA A 132 3.17 8.10 -10.46
CA ALA A 132 3.56 7.49 -11.73
C ALA A 132 4.29 6.15 -11.54
N TRP A 133 5.08 6.04 -10.49
CA TRP A 133 5.94 4.88 -10.22
C TRP A 133 5.83 4.41 -8.77
N ALA A 134 6.15 3.15 -8.55
CA ALA A 134 6.32 2.58 -7.22
C ALA A 134 7.54 1.67 -7.19
N SER A 135 8.34 1.77 -6.12
CA SER A 135 9.48 0.90 -5.90
C SER A 135 9.12 -0.21 -4.94
N TYR A 136 9.66 -1.38 -5.21
CA TYR A 136 9.42 -2.60 -4.45
C TYR A 136 10.74 -3.30 -4.12
N ASP A 137 10.82 -3.79 -2.89
CA ASP A 137 11.80 -4.79 -2.48
C ASP A 137 11.09 -6.15 -2.49
N ILE A 138 11.65 -7.10 -3.25
CA ILE A 138 11.13 -8.45 -3.38
C ILE A 138 12.21 -9.40 -2.91
N SER A 139 11.91 -10.28 -1.95
CA SER A 139 12.82 -11.30 -1.47
C SER A 139 12.27 -12.67 -1.83
N ILE A 140 13.10 -13.53 -2.43
CA ILE A 140 12.72 -14.84 -2.94
C ILE A 140 13.61 -15.90 -2.29
N THR A 141 12.99 -16.80 -1.53
CA THR A 141 13.60 -18.01 -1.01
C THR A 141 13.23 -19.17 -1.93
N THR A 142 14.21 -19.75 -2.65
CA THR A 142 13.99 -20.84 -3.61
C THR A 142 15.17 -21.79 -3.67
N GLY A 143 14.93 -23.02 -4.09
CA GLY A 143 16.02 -23.99 -4.34
C GLY A 143 16.95 -23.49 -5.44
N GLY A 144 18.26 -23.72 -5.26
CA GLY A 144 19.29 -23.30 -6.22
C GLY A 144 19.54 -21.79 -6.29
N ALA A 145 19.10 -21.02 -5.27
CA ALA A 145 19.42 -19.61 -5.17
C ALA A 145 20.94 -19.37 -5.19
N SER A 146 21.38 -18.47 -6.04
CA SER A 146 22.79 -18.16 -6.28
C SER A 146 22.96 -16.82 -6.97
N ALA A 147 24.17 -16.29 -7.02
CA ALA A 147 24.49 -15.08 -7.79
C ALA A 147 24.21 -15.26 -9.30
N GLU A 148 24.38 -16.49 -9.83
CA GLU A 148 24.05 -16.79 -11.22
C GLU A 148 22.54 -16.72 -11.47
N LEU A 149 21.72 -17.25 -10.55
CA LEU A 149 20.26 -17.16 -10.65
C LEU A 149 19.80 -15.70 -10.56
N ALA A 150 20.38 -14.89 -9.67
CA ALA A 150 20.08 -13.46 -9.58
C ALA A 150 20.40 -12.74 -10.90
N ALA A 151 21.56 -12.99 -11.51
CA ALA A 151 21.94 -12.41 -12.80
C ALA A 151 20.99 -12.84 -13.95
N LYS A 152 20.55 -14.11 -13.94
CA LYS A 152 19.54 -14.60 -14.90
C LYS A 152 18.18 -13.93 -14.71
N ALA A 153 17.77 -13.73 -13.47
CA ALA A 153 16.52 -13.04 -13.12
C ALA A 153 16.54 -11.58 -13.58
N GLU A 154 17.63 -10.87 -13.30
CA GLU A 154 17.82 -9.48 -13.77
C GLU A 154 17.78 -9.39 -15.29
N LYS A 155 18.56 -10.24 -15.99
CA LYS A 155 18.59 -10.27 -17.44
C LYS A 155 17.21 -10.55 -18.04
N LEU A 156 16.47 -11.52 -17.50
CA LEU A 156 15.12 -11.85 -17.98
C LEU A 156 14.17 -10.65 -17.83
N LEU A 157 14.15 -10.02 -16.66
CA LEU A 157 13.21 -8.94 -16.32
C LEU A 157 13.60 -7.58 -16.93
N THR A 158 14.80 -7.46 -17.50
CA THR A 158 15.28 -6.22 -18.17
C THR A 158 15.40 -6.39 -19.70
N THR A 159 15.19 -7.60 -20.24
CA THR A 159 15.30 -7.85 -21.68
C THR A 159 13.92 -7.89 -22.33
N SER A 160 13.63 -6.90 -23.18
CA SER A 160 12.39 -6.81 -23.96
C SER A 160 12.49 -7.62 -25.27
N PRO A 161 11.39 -8.24 -25.75
CA PRO A 161 10.07 -8.26 -25.15
C PRO A 161 9.90 -9.39 -24.12
N LEU A 162 9.25 -9.10 -23.00
CA LEU A 162 8.76 -10.09 -22.04
C LEU A 162 7.24 -9.99 -21.97
N MET A 163 6.58 -10.78 -22.82
CA MET A 163 5.13 -10.72 -23.01
C MET A 163 4.39 -11.46 -21.89
N MET A 164 3.42 -10.80 -21.28
CA MET A 164 2.56 -11.36 -20.25
C MET A 164 1.09 -11.05 -20.54
N ILE A 165 0.20 -12.00 -20.23
CA ILE A 165 -1.24 -11.79 -20.38
C ILE A 165 -1.78 -11.06 -19.16
N LYS A 166 -2.27 -9.84 -19.37
CA LYS A 166 -2.94 -9.04 -18.33
C LYS A 166 -4.45 -9.15 -18.50
N LYS A 167 -5.13 -9.67 -17.48
CA LYS A 167 -6.60 -9.76 -17.44
C LYS A 167 -7.18 -8.45 -16.91
N GLY A 168 -8.08 -7.84 -17.64
CA GLY A 168 -8.79 -6.62 -17.27
C GLY A 168 -10.28 -6.72 -17.52
N LYS A 169 -11.04 -5.69 -17.15
CA LYS A 169 -12.50 -5.62 -17.38
C LYS A 169 -12.87 -5.72 -18.87
N ALA A 170 -11.99 -5.27 -19.75
CA ALA A 170 -12.17 -5.30 -21.22
C ALA A 170 -11.68 -6.61 -21.87
N GLY A 171 -11.30 -7.63 -21.10
CA GLY A 171 -10.73 -8.89 -21.58
C GLY A 171 -9.25 -9.06 -21.29
N GLU A 172 -8.62 -10.01 -21.98
CA GLU A 172 -7.21 -10.31 -21.87
C GLU A 172 -6.41 -9.47 -22.88
N LYS A 173 -5.30 -8.89 -22.44
CA LYS A 173 -4.38 -8.14 -23.26
C LYS A 173 -2.97 -8.62 -23.02
N GLU A 174 -2.26 -8.89 -24.09
CA GLU A 174 -0.82 -9.18 -24.06
C GLU A 174 -0.03 -7.87 -23.93
N VAL A 175 0.86 -7.80 -22.95
CA VAL A 175 1.63 -6.60 -22.60
C VAL A 175 3.09 -6.98 -22.39
N ASP A 176 4.01 -6.20 -22.97
CA ASP A 176 5.43 -6.28 -22.67
C ASP A 176 5.70 -5.59 -21.31
N ILE A 177 5.92 -6.39 -20.28
CA ILE A 177 6.09 -5.87 -18.90
C ILE A 177 7.40 -5.11 -18.72
N VAL A 178 8.44 -5.37 -19.52
CA VAL A 178 9.73 -4.67 -19.42
C VAL A 178 9.56 -3.18 -19.69
N LYS A 179 8.68 -2.77 -20.58
CA LYS A 179 8.37 -1.36 -20.88
C LYS A 179 7.73 -0.62 -19.69
N MET A 180 7.22 -1.36 -18.73
CA MET A 180 6.60 -0.80 -17.52
C MET A 180 7.57 -0.80 -16.32
N ILE A 181 8.83 -1.19 -16.51
CA ILE A 181 9.89 -1.21 -15.52
C ILE A 181 10.83 -0.03 -15.79
N HIS A 182 10.97 0.87 -14.82
CA HIS A 182 11.93 1.97 -14.89
C HIS A 182 13.34 1.53 -14.57
N SER A 183 13.48 0.76 -13.48
CA SER A 183 14.75 0.19 -13.05
C SER A 183 14.53 -1.13 -12.32
N LEU A 184 15.47 -2.03 -12.46
CA LEU A 184 15.46 -3.31 -11.76
C LEU A 184 16.89 -3.78 -11.56
N THR A 185 17.18 -4.27 -10.34
CA THR A 185 18.40 -4.96 -9.99
C THR A 185 18.07 -6.23 -9.22
N ALA A 186 18.83 -7.29 -9.43
CA ALA A 186 18.68 -8.53 -8.68
C ALA A 186 20.05 -8.94 -8.09
N THR A 187 20.06 -9.29 -6.82
CA THR A 187 21.26 -9.68 -6.08
C THR A 187 21.01 -10.95 -5.29
N PHE A 188 22.07 -11.72 -5.06
CA PHE A 188 22.03 -12.85 -4.16
C PHE A 188 22.61 -12.42 -2.80
N ASP A 189 21.88 -12.70 -1.74
CA ASP A 189 22.32 -12.44 -0.37
C ASP A 189 22.81 -13.76 0.26
N GLU A 190 24.12 -13.89 0.39
CA GLU A 190 24.76 -15.08 0.95
C GLU A 190 24.35 -15.34 2.41
N SER A 191 24.03 -14.28 3.17
CA SER A 191 23.67 -14.40 4.58
C SER A 191 22.31 -15.04 4.81
N THR A 192 21.35 -14.75 3.93
CA THR A 192 19.97 -15.26 4.00
C THR A 192 19.70 -16.39 3.01
N GLY A 193 20.57 -16.57 1.99
CA GLY A 193 20.35 -17.50 0.90
C GLY A 193 19.23 -17.07 -0.07
N ASN A 194 18.85 -15.80 -0.07
CA ASN A 194 17.74 -15.30 -0.88
C ASN A 194 18.23 -14.56 -2.15
N VAL A 195 17.40 -14.59 -3.18
CA VAL A 195 17.51 -13.66 -4.30
C VAL A 195 16.66 -12.45 -3.97
N ASN A 196 17.27 -11.26 -3.91
CA ASN A 196 16.62 -9.99 -3.62
C ASN A 196 16.53 -9.14 -4.90
N ILE A 197 15.33 -8.67 -5.22
CA ILE A 197 15.06 -7.82 -6.38
C ILE A 197 14.59 -6.46 -5.88
N LYS A 198 15.20 -5.39 -6.38
CA LYS A 198 14.69 -4.02 -6.24
C LYS A 198 14.17 -3.59 -7.59
N ALA A 199 12.89 -3.25 -7.66
CA ALA A 199 12.25 -2.88 -8.91
C ALA A 199 11.40 -1.61 -8.74
N THR A 200 11.55 -0.66 -9.67
CA THR A 200 10.65 0.50 -9.79
C THR A 200 9.81 0.32 -11.04
N VAL A 201 8.49 0.25 -10.85
CA VAL A 201 7.55 -0.10 -11.91
C VAL A 201 6.40 0.90 -12.01
N ARG A 202 5.73 0.95 -13.16
CA ARG A 202 4.54 1.81 -13.38
C ARG A 202 3.46 1.56 -12.34
N ALA A 203 2.97 2.66 -11.76
CA ALA A 203 1.96 2.66 -10.70
C ALA A 203 0.91 3.77 -10.88
N SER A 204 0.76 4.31 -12.09
CA SER A 204 -0.24 5.35 -12.39
C SER A 204 -1.65 4.77 -12.50
N SER A 205 -2.65 5.64 -12.50
CA SER A 205 -4.05 5.25 -12.68
C SER A 205 -4.35 4.67 -14.07
N THR A 206 -3.54 5.01 -15.07
CA THR A 206 -3.69 4.56 -16.47
C THR A 206 -2.79 3.38 -16.81
N GLU A 207 -1.60 3.34 -16.24
CA GLU A 207 -0.60 2.29 -16.43
C GLU A 207 -0.14 1.75 -15.07
N TYR A 208 -0.48 0.52 -14.78
CA TYR A 208 -0.11 -0.14 -13.52
C TYR A 208 0.45 -1.53 -13.80
N LEU A 209 1.66 -1.78 -13.32
CA LEU A 209 2.25 -3.12 -13.29
C LEU A 209 2.16 -3.68 -11.87
N ASN A 210 1.35 -4.74 -11.71
CA ASN A 210 1.36 -5.49 -10.48
C ASN A 210 2.70 -6.21 -10.32
N PRO A 211 3.46 -6.02 -9.22
CA PRO A 211 4.76 -6.69 -9.01
C PRO A 211 4.69 -8.22 -9.04
N GLU A 212 3.51 -8.81 -8.83
CA GLU A 212 3.28 -10.26 -9.00
C GLU A 212 3.58 -10.76 -10.43
N PHE A 213 3.52 -9.89 -11.45
CA PHE A 213 3.93 -10.27 -12.80
C PHE A 213 5.43 -10.56 -12.90
N LEU A 214 6.27 -9.90 -12.08
CA LEU A 214 7.70 -10.19 -12.02
C LEU A 214 7.92 -11.62 -11.49
N ILE A 215 7.23 -11.99 -10.42
CA ILE A 215 7.27 -13.34 -9.85
C ILE A 215 6.76 -14.37 -10.85
N THR A 216 5.64 -14.09 -11.51
CA THR A 216 5.06 -15.00 -12.50
C THR A 216 6.02 -15.23 -13.68
N ALA A 217 6.67 -14.17 -14.17
CA ALA A 217 7.67 -14.26 -15.23
C ALA A 217 8.88 -15.12 -14.82
N LEU A 218 9.38 -14.92 -13.60
CA LEU A 218 10.49 -15.71 -13.05
C LEU A 218 10.11 -17.20 -12.90
N LYS A 219 8.92 -17.49 -12.37
CA LYS A 219 8.43 -18.87 -12.26
C LYS A 219 8.34 -19.56 -13.62
N SER A 220 7.80 -18.88 -14.61
CA SER A 220 7.58 -19.47 -15.94
C SER A 220 8.86 -19.71 -16.73
N ASN A 221 9.90 -18.87 -16.52
CA ASN A 221 11.11 -18.91 -17.34
C ASN A 221 12.34 -19.51 -16.64
N LEU A 222 12.42 -19.44 -15.30
CA LEU A 222 13.58 -19.89 -14.54
C LEU A 222 13.27 -21.06 -13.60
N SER A 223 12.03 -21.58 -13.63
CA SER A 223 11.56 -22.71 -12.81
C SER A 223 11.82 -22.52 -11.30
N ILE A 224 11.85 -21.27 -10.82
CA ILE A 224 11.96 -20.96 -9.39
C ILE A 224 10.61 -21.15 -8.68
N LEU A 225 10.66 -21.31 -7.36
CA LEU A 225 9.45 -21.50 -6.54
C LEU A 225 8.61 -22.70 -7.01
N SER A 226 9.27 -23.75 -7.51
CA SER A 226 8.64 -24.97 -8.04
C SER A 226 8.66 -26.13 -7.07
N GLY A 227 9.36 -25.99 -5.94
CA GLY A 227 9.53 -27.01 -4.91
C GLY A 227 8.45 -26.96 -3.82
N ASP A 228 8.85 -27.31 -2.59
CA ASP A 228 7.93 -27.34 -1.43
C ASP A 228 7.52 -25.92 -1.02
N PRO A 229 6.22 -25.58 -1.05
CA PRO A 229 5.72 -24.25 -0.66
C PRO A 229 6.03 -23.84 0.80
N LYS A 230 6.42 -24.77 1.65
CA LYS A 230 6.87 -24.47 3.02
C LYS A 230 8.33 -24.00 3.08
N LYS A 231 9.11 -24.28 2.04
CA LYS A 231 10.52 -23.95 1.93
C LYS A 231 10.81 -22.91 0.86
N GLU A 232 9.91 -22.77 -0.11
CA GLU A 232 10.05 -21.84 -1.21
C GLU A 232 8.92 -20.81 -1.16
N TYR A 233 9.25 -19.56 -0.95
CA TYR A 233 8.32 -18.46 -0.82
C TYR A 233 8.96 -17.15 -1.24
N TYR A 234 8.14 -16.13 -1.37
CA TYR A 234 8.60 -14.76 -1.64
C TYR A 234 7.81 -13.75 -0.81
N SER A 235 8.37 -12.58 -0.66
CA SER A 235 7.71 -11.42 -0.08
C SER A 235 7.86 -10.23 -1.01
N ILE A 236 6.83 -9.38 -1.06
CA ILE A 236 6.81 -8.14 -1.82
C ILE A 236 6.54 -7.00 -0.86
N MET A 237 7.43 -6.01 -0.83
CA MET A 237 7.31 -4.80 -0.02
C MET A 237 7.34 -3.57 -0.91
N ARG A 238 6.26 -2.76 -0.94
CA ARG A 238 6.29 -1.43 -1.54
C ARG A 238 7.01 -0.49 -0.60
N THR A 239 8.09 0.14 -1.08
CA THR A 239 8.96 0.98 -0.24
C THR A 239 8.76 2.46 -0.46
N VAL A 240 8.45 2.89 -1.69
CA VAL A 240 8.19 4.29 -2.03
C VAL A 240 7.27 4.40 -3.24
N THR A 241 6.48 5.45 -3.31
CA THR A 241 5.76 5.90 -4.51
C THR A 241 6.37 7.20 -5.01
N LEU A 242 6.48 7.32 -6.33
CA LEU A 242 7.20 8.38 -7.00
C LEU A 242 6.32 9.06 -8.05
N LYS A 243 6.60 10.33 -8.30
CA LYS A 243 6.04 11.10 -9.42
C LYS A 243 6.74 10.75 -10.73
N GLU A 244 6.30 11.34 -11.83
CA GLU A 244 6.91 11.10 -13.14
C GLU A 244 8.36 11.58 -13.22
N ASP A 245 8.72 12.61 -12.47
CA ASP A 245 10.09 13.14 -12.34
C ASP A 245 10.97 12.37 -11.35
N MET A 246 10.51 11.23 -10.85
CA MET A 246 11.17 10.35 -9.88
C MET A 246 11.35 10.98 -8.48
N THR A 247 10.69 12.10 -8.18
CA THR A 247 10.64 12.63 -6.81
C THR A 247 9.62 11.82 -5.97
N GLU A 248 9.87 11.71 -4.66
CA GLU A 248 8.95 11.02 -3.77
C GLU A 248 7.59 11.72 -3.77
N PHE A 249 6.52 10.93 -3.90
CA PHE A 249 5.16 11.43 -3.81
C PHE A 249 4.82 11.80 -2.35
N ARG A 250 4.24 13.01 -2.18
CA ARG A 250 3.82 13.51 -0.87
C ARG A 250 2.55 14.35 -0.95
#